data_1bb16a6fcb1d2638a5d35fd956e68980
#
_entry.id   1bb16a6fcb1d2638a5d35fd956e68980
#
_cell.length_a   1.000
_cell.length_b   1.000
_cell.length_c   1.000
_cell.angle_alpha   90.00
_cell.angle_beta   90.00
_cell.angle_gamma   90.00
#
_symmetry.space_group_name_H-M   'P 1'
#
loop_
_entity.id
_entity.type
_entity.pdbx_description
1 polymer ?
#
loop_
_entity_poly.entity_id
_entity_poly.type
_entity_poly.pdbx_seq_one_letter_code
_entity_poly.pdbx_strand_id
1 'polypeptide(L)'
;MEDWKKVVDVNLTGSFLCAQNAINIMKSQEPMGGRIINNGSISAYVPRPYSVAYTATKHAVLGLTKSISLDCRKYNIACSQIDIGNASTPLTRRMEEGIIQPNGTKIVEPTFDVDHAGSTILHMSNLPLDTNIQTVTIMATNMPYIARG
;
A
#
# COMPACT_ATOMS: atom_id res chain seq x y z
N MET A 1 18.17 0.45 -15.77
CA MET A 1 16.86 0.21 -16.41
C MET A 1 16.22 -1.12 -15.95
N GLU A 2 17.01 -2.16 -15.73
CA GLU A 2 16.52 -3.46 -15.28
C GLU A 2 15.85 -3.40 -13.89
N ASP A 3 16.48 -2.75 -12.91
CA ASP A 3 15.90 -2.59 -11.56
C ASP A 3 14.60 -1.78 -11.57
N TRP A 4 14.51 -0.75 -12.42
CA TRP A 4 13.27 -0.02 -12.64
C TRP A 4 12.15 -0.96 -13.09
N LYS A 5 12.40 -1.77 -14.11
CA LYS A 5 11.42 -2.73 -14.63
C LYS A 5 10.98 -3.72 -13.56
N LYS A 6 11.93 -4.32 -12.83
CA LYS A 6 11.60 -5.26 -11.74
C LYS A 6 10.64 -4.66 -10.72
N VAL A 7 10.90 -3.41 -10.29
CA VAL A 7 10.04 -2.75 -9.31
C VAL A 7 8.66 -2.44 -9.89
N VAL A 8 8.58 -1.97 -11.14
CA VAL A 8 7.31 -1.71 -11.84
C VAL A 8 6.52 -3.00 -12.02
N ASP A 9 7.17 -4.07 -12.47
CA ASP A 9 6.51 -5.35 -12.74
C ASP A 9 5.91 -5.95 -11.48
N VAL A 10 6.64 -5.93 -10.36
CA VAL A 10 6.15 -6.47 -9.09
C VAL A 10 5.10 -5.56 -8.46
N ASN A 11 5.41 -4.29 -8.28
CA ASN A 11 4.57 -3.41 -7.46
C ASN A 11 3.33 -2.88 -8.18
N LEU A 12 3.43 -2.61 -9.48
CA LEU A 12 2.35 -2.00 -10.25
C LEU A 12 1.68 -3.00 -11.18
N THR A 13 2.43 -3.63 -12.09
CA THR A 13 1.87 -4.59 -13.03
C THR A 13 1.24 -5.78 -12.31
N GLY A 14 1.92 -6.33 -11.30
CA GLY A 14 1.40 -7.42 -10.48
C GLY A 14 0.11 -7.02 -9.74
N SER A 15 0.07 -5.84 -9.12
CA SER A 15 -1.14 -5.33 -8.46
C SER A 15 -2.30 -5.16 -9.43
N PHE A 16 -2.04 -4.63 -10.63
CA PHE A 16 -3.05 -4.48 -11.67
C PHE A 16 -3.61 -5.84 -12.13
N LEU A 17 -2.75 -6.81 -12.43
CA LEU A 17 -3.16 -8.14 -12.89
C LEU A 17 -3.97 -8.90 -11.83
N CYS A 18 -3.55 -8.84 -10.56
CA CYS A 18 -4.30 -9.43 -9.46
C CYS A 18 -5.68 -8.77 -9.30
N ALA A 19 -5.74 -7.44 -9.33
CA ALA A 19 -7.00 -6.72 -9.23
C ALA A 19 -7.93 -7.02 -10.42
N GLN A 20 -7.41 -7.05 -11.64
CA GLN A 20 -8.18 -7.38 -12.84
C GLN A 20 -8.83 -8.76 -12.74
N ASN A 21 -8.07 -9.78 -12.32
CA ASN A 21 -8.59 -11.14 -12.15
C ASN A 21 -9.62 -11.20 -11.01
N ALA A 22 -9.35 -10.56 -9.87
CA ALA A 22 -10.29 -10.48 -8.76
C ALA A 22 -11.62 -9.83 -9.19
N ILE A 23 -11.57 -8.70 -9.91
CA ILE A 23 -12.76 -8.03 -10.44
C ILE A 23 -13.55 -8.95 -11.37
N ASN A 24 -12.88 -9.69 -12.25
CA ASN A 24 -13.56 -10.60 -13.17
C ASN A 24 -14.31 -11.71 -12.44
N ILE A 25 -13.77 -12.24 -11.35
CA ILE A 25 -14.42 -13.23 -10.49
C ILE A 25 -15.57 -12.57 -9.73
N MET A 26 -15.31 -11.48 -9.02
CA MET A 26 -16.27 -10.80 -8.13
C MET A 26 -17.52 -10.29 -8.85
N LYS A 27 -17.40 -9.87 -10.11
CA LYS A 27 -18.54 -9.41 -10.91
C LYS A 27 -19.40 -10.53 -11.48
N SER A 28 -18.90 -11.78 -11.52
CA SER A 28 -19.58 -12.94 -12.09
C SER A 28 -19.99 -13.99 -11.05
N GLN A 29 -19.54 -13.87 -9.81
CA GLN A 29 -19.90 -14.78 -8.72
C GLN A 29 -21.28 -14.48 -8.14
N GLU A 30 -21.85 -15.43 -7.38
CA GLU A 30 -23.09 -15.27 -6.65
C GLU A 30 -22.85 -15.49 -5.14
N PRO A 31 -23.12 -14.53 -4.25
CA PRO A 31 -23.57 -13.17 -4.56
C PRO A 31 -22.47 -12.34 -5.25
N MET A 32 -22.89 -11.44 -6.16
CA MET A 32 -21.99 -10.52 -6.84
C MET A 32 -21.38 -9.50 -5.86
N GLY A 33 -20.10 -9.23 -6.00
CA GLY A 33 -19.38 -8.22 -5.19
C GLY A 33 -18.19 -8.79 -4.45
N GLY A 34 -17.52 -7.92 -3.70
CA GLY A 34 -16.36 -8.30 -2.91
C GLY A 34 -15.51 -7.10 -2.49
N ARG A 35 -14.34 -7.36 -1.94
CA ARG A 35 -13.43 -6.33 -1.46
C ARG A 35 -12.02 -6.57 -1.96
N ILE A 36 -11.39 -5.51 -2.46
CA ILE A 36 -9.98 -5.46 -2.85
C ILE A 36 -9.28 -4.48 -1.91
N ILE A 37 -8.18 -4.92 -1.29
CA ILE A 37 -7.35 -4.07 -0.43
C ILE A 37 -5.94 -4.07 -1.01
N ASN A 38 -5.54 -2.97 -1.64
CA ASN A 38 -4.22 -2.83 -2.21
C ASN A 38 -3.19 -2.51 -1.13
N ASN A 39 -2.02 -3.14 -1.23
CA ASN A 39 -0.89 -2.83 -0.37
C ASN A 39 -0.16 -1.59 -0.89
N GLY A 40 -0.48 -0.45 -0.29
CA GLY A 40 0.17 0.82 -0.54
C GLY A 40 1.46 1.01 0.26
N SER A 41 1.75 2.25 0.55
CA SER A 41 2.86 2.68 1.41
C SER A 41 2.72 4.17 1.70
N ILE A 42 3.26 4.65 2.80
CA ILE A 42 3.47 6.08 3.03
C ILE A 42 4.28 6.74 1.91
N SER A 43 5.07 5.96 1.15
CA SER A 43 5.77 6.42 -0.06
C SER A 43 4.84 6.74 -1.23
N ALA A 44 3.52 6.48 -1.12
CA ALA A 44 2.52 7.01 -2.04
C ALA A 44 2.28 8.52 -1.87
N TYR A 45 2.84 9.13 -0.84
CA TYR A 45 2.68 10.56 -0.52
C TYR A 45 4.01 11.27 -0.31
N VAL A 46 4.96 10.65 0.42
CA VAL A 46 6.24 11.26 0.78
C VAL A 46 7.38 10.33 0.38
N PRO A 47 8.27 10.76 -0.52
CA PRO A 47 9.41 9.95 -0.96
C PRO A 47 10.48 9.82 0.12
N ARG A 48 11.36 8.84 -0.08
CA ARG A 48 12.64 8.71 0.60
C ARG A 48 13.80 8.95 -0.38
N PRO A 49 14.97 9.36 0.07
CA PRO A 49 16.15 9.35 -0.78
C PRO A 49 16.36 7.99 -1.46
N TYR A 50 16.76 8.00 -2.71
CA TYR A 50 17.07 6.82 -3.54
C TYR A 50 15.93 5.83 -3.74
N SER A 51 14.67 6.27 -3.65
CA SER A 51 13.49 5.40 -3.76
C SER A 51 12.61 5.68 -4.99
N VAL A 52 13.16 6.27 -6.06
CA VAL A 52 12.36 6.78 -7.19
C VAL A 52 11.43 5.73 -7.80
N ALA A 53 11.90 4.51 -8.07
CA ALA A 53 11.07 3.46 -8.67
C ALA A 53 9.96 3.00 -7.70
N TYR A 54 10.32 2.78 -6.44
CA TYR A 54 9.37 2.40 -5.40
C TYR A 54 8.31 3.49 -5.18
N THR A 55 8.74 4.74 -5.01
CA THR A 55 7.85 5.89 -4.82
C THR A 55 6.90 6.05 -6.00
N ALA A 56 7.41 6.02 -7.23
CA ALA A 56 6.58 6.13 -8.43
C ALA A 56 5.52 5.03 -8.50
N THR A 57 5.91 3.77 -8.22
CA THR A 57 4.95 2.64 -8.22
C THR A 57 3.90 2.76 -7.12
N LYS A 58 4.24 3.22 -5.93
CA LYS A 58 3.28 3.39 -4.82
C LYS A 58 2.30 4.55 -5.05
N HIS A 59 2.73 5.65 -5.70
CA HIS A 59 1.82 6.68 -6.20
C HIS A 59 0.87 6.11 -7.27
N ALA A 60 1.39 5.30 -8.19
CA ALA A 60 0.58 4.66 -9.23
C ALA A 60 -0.45 3.68 -8.65
N VAL A 61 -0.10 2.90 -7.62
CA VAL A 61 -1.04 2.00 -6.92
C VAL A 61 -2.18 2.79 -6.25
N LEU A 62 -1.90 3.99 -5.70
CA LEU A 62 -2.94 4.87 -5.17
C LEU A 62 -3.91 5.31 -6.27
N GLY A 63 -3.39 5.66 -7.44
CA GLY A 63 -4.21 5.97 -8.62
C GLY A 63 -5.06 4.78 -9.06
N LEU A 64 -4.45 3.58 -9.14
CA LEU A 64 -5.12 2.33 -9.46
C LEU A 64 -6.27 2.04 -8.48
N THR A 65 -6.03 2.18 -7.17
CA THR A 65 -7.04 1.99 -6.12
C THR A 65 -8.25 2.90 -6.32
N LYS A 66 -8.01 4.18 -6.59
CA LYS A 66 -9.08 5.17 -6.81
C LYS A 66 -9.90 4.86 -8.06
N SER A 67 -9.23 4.47 -9.16
CA SER A 67 -9.90 4.11 -10.41
C SER A 67 -10.77 2.85 -10.25
N ILE A 68 -10.24 1.80 -9.64
CA ILE A 68 -11.01 0.58 -9.35
C ILE A 68 -12.20 0.89 -8.44
N SER A 69 -12.01 1.70 -7.39
CA SER A 69 -13.09 2.10 -6.49
C SER A 69 -14.22 2.84 -7.22
N LEU A 70 -13.92 3.62 -8.26
CA LEU A 70 -14.90 4.30 -9.08
C LEU A 70 -15.60 3.34 -10.05
N ASP A 71 -14.82 2.58 -10.83
CA ASP A 71 -15.32 1.79 -11.96
C ASP A 71 -16.12 0.56 -11.52
N CYS A 72 -15.83 0.04 -10.33
CA CYS A 72 -16.38 -1.23 -9.86
C CYS A 72 -17.60 -1.07 -8.91
N ARG A 73 -18.05 0.15 -8.63
CA ARG A 73 -19.23 0.41 -7.76
C ARG A 73 -20.49 -0.35 -8.21
N LYS A 74 -20.75 -0.36 -9.52
CA LYS A 74 -21.91 -1.06 -10.10
C LYS A 74 -21.91 -2.58 -9.92
N TYR A 75 -20.77 -3.15 -9.54
CA TYR A 75 -20.60 -4.56 -9.27
C TYR A 75 -20.55 -4.88 -7.77
N ASN A 76 -20.86 -3.91 -6.91
CA ASN A 76 -20.76 -4.05 -5.45
C ASN A 76 -19.36 -4.47 -4.99
N ILE A 77 -18.31 -3.95 -5.66
CA ILE A 77 -16.91 -4.22 -5.31
C ILE A 77 -16.34 -2.97 -4.63
N ALA A 78 -15.97 -3.11 -3.36
CA ALA A 78 -15.25 -2.11 -2.61
C ALA A 78 -13.75 -2.22 -2.88
N CYS A 79 -13.08 -1.11 -3.21
CA CYS A 79 -11.63 -1.09 -3.36
C CYS A 79 -11.00 -0.10 -2.39
N SER A 80 -9.98 -0.54 -1.68
CA SER A 80 -9.30 0.18 -0.60
C SER A 80 -7.79 0.11 -0.76
N GLN A 81 -7.09 0.93 0.01
CA GLN A 81 -5.63 0.86 0.14
C GLN A 81 -5.23 0.98 1.61
N ILE A 82 -4.27 0.15 2.03
CA ILE A 82 -3.55 0.31 3.29
C ILE A 82 -2.14 0.82 3.01
N ASP A 83 -1.78 1.96 3.61
CA ASP A 83 -0.46 2.57 3.50
C ASP A 83 0.35 2.26 4.76
N ILE A 84 1.37 1.42 4.61
CA ILE A 84 2.15 0.90 5.74
C ILE A 84 3.50 1.64 5.81
N GLY A 85 3.84 2.11 7.00
CA GLY A 85 5.12 2.76 7.29
C GLY A 85 5.91 2.07 8.39
N ASN A 86 7.06 1.47 8.05
CA ASN A 86 8.01 0.87 8.97
C ASN A 86 7.45 -0.29 9.84
N ALA A 87 6.61 -1.18 9.29
CA ALA A 87 6.32 -2.45 9.95
C ALA A 87 7.59 -3.32 10.05
N SER A 88 7.82 -3.95 11.19
CA SER A 88 8.99 -4.83 11.40
C SER A 88 8.85 -6.10 10.58
N THR A 89 9.68 -6.25 9.57
CA THR A 89 9.73 -7.39 8.64
C THR A 89 11.16 -7.60 8.15
N PRO A 90 11.51 -8.74 7.55
CA PRO A 90 12.82 -8.91 6.93
C PRO A 90 13.16 -7.81 5.91
N LEU A 91 12.16 -7.29 5.18
CA LEU A 91 12.34 -6.21 4.20
C LEU A 91 12.75 -4.88 4.86
N THR A 92 12.26 -4.62 6.06
CA THR A 92 12.46 -3.35 6.79
C THR A 92 13.60 -3.40 7.80
N ARG A 93 14.32 -4.53 7.93
CA ARG A 93 15.47 -4.67 8.85
C ARG A 93 16.50 -3.55 8.69
N ARG A 94 16.71 -3.07 7.47
CA ARG A 94 17.58 -1.90 7.19
C ARG A 94 17.17 -0.63 7.94
N MET A 95 15.92 -0.50 8.41
CA MET A 95 15.48 0.65 9.21
C MET A 95 16.18 0.67 10.57
N GLU A 96 16.44 -0.51 11.12
CA GLU A 96 17.14 -0.71 12.39
C GLU A 96 18.65 -0.43 12.25
N GLU A 97 19.21 -0.60 11.05
CA GLU A 97 20.59 -0.28 10.73
C GLU A 97 20.80 1.20 10.40
N GLY A 98 19.72 1.92 10.18
CA GLY A 98 19.67 3.33 9.84
C GLY A 98 19.47 3.64 8.35
N ILE A 99 18.67 4.64 8.09
CA ILE A 99 18.26 5.10 6.76
C ILE A 99 18.76 6.51 6.52
N ILE A 100 19.22 6.77 5.29
CA ILE A 100 19.63 8.10 4.85
C ILE A 100 18.41 9.02 4.82
N GLN A 101 18.55 10.16 5.47
CA GLN A 101 17.56 11.23 5.53
C GLN A 101 17.82 12.27 4.42
N PRO A 102 16.84 13.16 4.11
CA PRO A 102 17.00 14.19 3.08
C PRO A 102 18.21 15.11 3.31
N ASN A 103 18.60 15.36 4.56
CA ASN A 103 19.77 16.16 4.91
C ASN A 103 21.12 15.40 4.82
N GLY A 104 21.10 14.14 4.34
CA GLY A 104 22.28 13.28 4.20
C GLY A 104 22.71 12.55 5.47
N THR A 105 22.07 12.77 6.61
CA THR A 105 22.37 12.02 7.83
C THR A 105 21.80 10.61 7.77
N LYS A 106 22.35 9.68 8.56
CA LYS A 106 21.82 8.31 8.70
C LYS A 106 21.19 8.18 10.08
N ILE A 107 19.90 7.82 10.13
CA ILE A 107 19.11 7.72 11.37
C ILE A 107 18.45 6.35 11.43
N VAL A 108 18.51 5.71 12.61
CA VAL A 108 17.68 4.54 12.92
C VAL A 108 16.23 4.99 13.02
N GLU A 109 15.36 4.38 12.23
CA GLU A 109 13.94 4.70 12.27
C GLU A 109 13.15 3.65 13.06
N PRO A 110 12.26 4.08 13.96
CA PRO A 110 11.37 3.18 14.67
C PRO A 110 10.54 2.30 13.75
N THR A 111 10.28 1.08 14.18
CA THR A 111 9.37 0.12 13.54
C THR A 111 8.20 -0.19 14.49
N PHE A 112 7.17 -0.82 13.97
CA PHE A 112 6.05 -1.35 14.75
C PHE A 112 5.80 -2.83 14.38
N ASP A 113 5.12 -3.57 15.25
CA ASP A 113 4.81 -4.97 15.04
C ASP A 113 3.89 -5.17 13.83
N VAL A 114 4.31 -6.00 12.86
CA VAL A 114 3.57 -6.28 11.63
C VAL A 114 2.16 -6.83 11.87
N ASP A 115 1.90 -7.46 12.99
CA ASP A 115 0.57 -7.99 13.37
C ASP A 115 -0.48 -6.87 13.49
N HIS A 116 -0.07 -5.65 13.80
CA HIS A 116 -0.99 -4.51 13.77
C HIS A 116 -1.44 -4.15 12.34
N ALA A 117 -0.57 -4.31 11.34
CA ALA A 117 -0.98 -4.17 9.95
C ALA A 117 -1.96 -5.28 9.55
N GLY A 118 -1.69 -6.52 9.97
CA GLY A 118 -2.59 -7.67 9.76
C GLY A 118 -3.98 -7.44 10.38
N SER A 119 -4.01 -6.99 11.64
CA SER A 119 -5.26 -6.67 12.35
C SER A 119 -6.05 -5.54 11.66
N THR A 120 -5.37 -4.54 11.13
CA THR A 120 -6.00 -3.45 10.36
C THR A 120 -6.64 -3.99 9.08
N ILE A 121 -5.92 -4.83 8.32
CA ILE A 121 -6.46 -5.47 7.11
C ILE A 121 -7.67 -6.34 7.44
N LEU A 122 -7.62 -7.11 8.52
CA LEU A 122 -8.73 -7.93 8.97
C LEU A 122 -9.96 -7.07 9.30
N HIS A 123 -9.77 -5.94 10.00
CA HIS A 123 -10.86 -5.00 10.28
C HIS A 123 -11.46 -4.46 8.97
N MET A 124 -10.63 -3.99 8.04
CA MET A 124 -11.08 -3.49 6.74
C MET A 124 -11.86 -4.56 5.95
N SER A 125 -11.40 -5.81 5.98
CA SER A 125 -11.99 -6.91 5.22
C SER A 125 -13.35 -7.36 5.75
N ASN A 126 -13.59 -7.20 7.06
CA ASN A 126 -14.83 -7.59 7.74
C ASN A 126 -15.94 -6.54 7.66
N LEU A 127 -15.70 -5.36 7.12
CA LEU A 127 -16.74 -4.37 6.92
C LEU A 127 -17.75 -4.83 5.87
N PRO A 128 -19.05 -4.51 6.03
CA PRO A 128 -20.05 -4.77 5.00
C PRO A 128 -19.70 -3.99 3.71
N LEU A 129 -20.16 -4.47 2.55
CA LEU A 129 -19.77 -3.91 1.25
C LEU A 129 -20.33 -2.50 0.98
N ASP A 130 -21.34 -2.07 1.73
CA ASP A 130 -21.87 -0.70 1.67
C ASP A 130 -20.96 0.33 2.37
N THR A 131 -19.98 -0.16 3.14
CA THR A 131 -19.03 0.66 3.91
C THR A 131 -17.61 0.38 3.47
N ASN A 132 -16.83 1.41 3.18
CA ASN A 132 -15.46 1.27 2.73
C ASN A 132 -14.51 2.25 3.44
N ILE A 133 -13.43 1.72 4.02
CA ILE A 133 -12.27 2.53 4.41
C ILE A 133 -11.43 2.71 3.14
N GLN A 134 -11.60 3.85 2.47
CA GLN A 134 -10.97 4.10 1.16
C GLN A 134 -9.45 4.04 1.21
N THR A 135 -8.86 4.68 2.23
CA THR A 135 -7.43 4.64 2.53
C THR A 135 -7.21 4.68 4.03
N VAL A 136 -6.23 3.94 4.51
CA VAL A 136 -5.79 4.00 5.88
C VAL A 136 -4.27 3.99 5.92
N THR A 137 -3.68 4.83 6.77
CA THR A 137 -2.23 4.84 7.03
C THR A 137 -1.97 4.28 8.42
N ILE A 138 -1.12 3.26 8.50
CA ILE A 138 -0.60 2.70 9.74
C ILE A 138 0.93 2.76 9.74
N MET A 139 1.52 3.33 10.77
CA MET A 139 2.97 3.55 10.83
C MET A 139 3.47 3.59 12.27
N ALA A 140 4.79 3.40 12.45
CA ALA A 140 5.42 3.61 13.74
C ALA A 140 5.25 5.06 14.19
N THR A 141 4.77 5.26 15.42
CA THR A 141 4.41 6.59 15.94
C THR A 141 5.57 7.60 15.86
N ASN A 142 6.78 7.15 16.16
CA ASN A 142 7.95 8.02 16.24
C ASN A 142 8.82 8.01 14.97
N MET A 143 8.35 7.39 13.87
CA MET A 143 9.11 7.46 12.62
C MET A 143 9.03 8.85 11.98
N PRO A 144 10.11 9.33 11.33
CA PRO A 144 10.07 10.61 10.64
C PRO A 144 9.20 10.50 9.37
N TYR A 145 8.00 11.04 9.42
CA TYR A 145 7.05 11.08 8.31
C TYR A 145 6.48 12.48 8.12
N ILE A 146 5.74 12.99 9.11
CA ILE A 146 5.32 14.40 9.15
C ILE A 146 6.56 15.26 9.39
N ALA A 147 6.69 16.35 8.65
CA ALA A 147 7.85 17.24 8.70
C ALA A 147 9.20 16.54 8.34
N ARG A 148 9.18 15.50 7.54
CA ARG A 148 10.37 14.96 6.92
C ARG A 148 10.87 15.98 5.89
N GLY A 149 11.92 16.67 6.22
CA GLY A 149 12.56 17.70 5.39
C GLY A 149 14.05 17.74 5.63
#